data_75587168fb919c1e2aca3f3b3ab004e0
#
_entry.id   75587168fb919c1e2aca3f3b3ab004e0
#
_cell.length_a   1.000
_cell.length_b   1.000
_cell.length_c   1.000
_cell.angle_alpha   90.00
_cell.angle_beta   90.00
_cell.angle_gamma   90.00
#
_symmetry.space_group_name_H-M   'P 1'
#
loop_
_entity.id
_entity.type
_entity.pdbx_description
1 polymer ?
#
loop_
_entity_poly.entity_id
_entity_poly.type
_entity_poly.pdbx_seq_one_letter_code
_entity_poly.pdbx_strand_id
1 'polypeptide(L)'
;MRERDVPQEGNATLAGHRKAVYAVGEDGKLRIVASRGWQVEEIVTRQALAELEERARDARQRALAGVASPLEYHMYRARMDVPMLAEAAGLWRWRVRRHLRAQVFARLPLALKRRYAEALGIAPQALERLE
;
A
#
# COMPACT_ATOMS: atom_id res chain seq x y z
N MET A 1 -13.68 -16.44 -12.08
CA MET A 1 -13.54 -16.03 -11.58
C MET A 1 -14.29 -15.39 -11.56
N ARG A 2 -14.78 -15.05 -11.35
CA ARG A 2 -15.43 -14.40 -11.17
C ARG A 2 -15.15 -13.54 -10.84
N GLU A 3 -15.35 -12.87 -11.09
CA GLU A 3 -14.75 -12.16 -10.61
C GLU A 3 -14.29 -12.89 -9.70
N ARG A 4 -14.09 -13.66 -9.48
CA ARG A 4 -13.43 -14.25 -8.88
C ARG A 4 -12.85 -15.17 -9.20
N ASP A 5 -12.48 -15.61 -9.55
CA ASP A 5 -11.89 -16.55 -9.79
C ASP A 5 -10.75 -16.49 -10.00
N VAL A 6 -10.12 -16.01 -9.48
CA VAL A 6 -9.01 -15.77 -9.70
C VAL A 6 -8.15 -16.33 -8.88
N PRO A 7 -7.36 -16.85 -9.02
CA PRO A 7 -6.47 -17.42 -8.29
C PRO A 7 -5.30 -16.80 -8.14
N GLN A 8 -4.81 -16.44 -7.55
CA GLN A 8 -3.69 -15.95 -7.49
C GLN A 8 -3.35 -15.40 -6.54
N GLU A 9 -2.89 -15.32 -6.08
CA GLU A 9 -2.42 -14.88 -5.26
C GLU A 9 -2.24 -13.87 -4.94
N GLY A 10 -2.28 -13.56 -4.43
CA GLY A 10 -2.09 -12.49 -4.22
C GLY A 10 -2.53 -11.84 -3.42
N ASN A 11 -3.00 -11.46 -3.13
CA ASN A 11 -3.48 -10.91 -2.61
C ASN A 11 -3.62 -9.86 -2.37
N ALA A 12 -4.00 -9.71 -2.30
CA ALA A 12 -4.49 -8.81 -2.21
C ALA A 12 -3.94 -7.90 -1.97
N THR A 13 -3.74 -7.77 -1.94
CA THR A 13 -3.18 -7.05 -1.79
C THR A 13 -2.78 -6.52 -2.53
N LEU A 14 -2.89 -6.41 -3.05
CA LEU A 14 -2.44 -6.23 -3.74
C LEU A 14 -1.89 -5.52 -4.17
N ALA A 15 -1.63 -4.80 -4.60
CA ALA A 15 -0.78 -4.61 -4.82
C ALA A 15 -0.38 -3.85 -5.84
N GLY A 16 0.53 -3.36 -5.90
CA GLY A 16 0.89 -2.62 -6.84
C GLY A 16 0.91 -3.27 -8.04
N HIS A 17 1.66 -4.07 -8.15
CA HIS A 17 1.65 -4.71 -9.31
C HIS A 17 0.34 -5.28 -9.45
N ARG A 18 -0.47 -5.25 -8.50
CA ARG A 18 -1.73 -5.57 -8.78
C ARG A 18 -2.46 -4.37 -8.72
N LYS A 19 -3.06 -3.94 -9.71
CA LYS A 19 -3.86 -2.83 -9.71
C LYS A 19 -5.14 -3.17 -9.09
N ALA A 20 -5.66 -2.31 -8.26
CA ALA A 20 -6.95 -2.47 -7.63
C ALA A 20 -7.95 -1.61 -8.34
N VAL A 21 -9.12 -2.14 -8.55
CA VAL A 21 -10.20 -1.41 -9.16
C VAL A 21 -11.24 -1.15 -8.08
N TYR A 22 -11.76 0.07 -8.02
CA TYR A 22 -12.69 0.46 -6.99
C TYR A 22 -14.07 0.70 -7.57
N ALA A 23 -15.07 0.26 -6.85
CA ALA A 23 -16.45 0.52 -7.21
C ALA A 23 -17.21 0.81 -5.92
N VAL A 24 -18.18 1.70 -6.00
CA VAL A 24 -18.98 2.05 -4.83
C VAL A 24 -20.25 1.22 -4.85
N GLY A 25 -20.47 0.47 -3.80
CA GLY A 25 -21.67 -0.31 -3.66
C GLY A 25 -22.86 0.55 -3.28
N GLU A 26 -24.03 -0.03 -3.40
CA GLU A 26 -25.26 0.70 -3.11
C GLU A 26 -25.38 1.05 -1.64
N ASP A 27 -24.73 0.29 -0.78
CA ASP A 27 -24.79 0.54 0.65
C ASP A 27 -23.73 1.53 1.10
N GLY A 28 -23.06 2.20 0.20
CA GLY A 28 -22.07 3.18 0.55
C GLY A 28 -20.69 2.61 0.81
N LYS A 29 -20.48 1.36 0.53
CA LYS A 29 -19.17 0.74 0.70
C LYS A 29 -18.41 0.75 -0.60
N LEU A 30 -17.09 0.75 -0.49
CA LEU A 30 -16.23 0.63 -1.65
C LEU A 30 -15.80 -0.80 -1.80
N ARG A 31 -15.74 -1.24 -3.03
CA ARG A 31 -15.31 -2.59 -3.31
C ARG A 31 -14.00 -2.52 -4.06
N ILE A 32 -12.99 -3.19 -3.53
CA ILE A 32 -11.68 -3.22 -4.14
C ILE A 32 -11.47 -4.61 -4.71
N VAL A 33 -11.17 -4.66 -6.00
CA VAL A 33 -10.95 -5.92 -6.68
C VAL A 33 -9.53 -5.97 -7.16
N ALA A 34 -8.79 -6.98 -6.74
CA ALA A 34 -7.42 -7.16 -7.18
C ALA A 34 -7.39 -7.69 -8.60
N SER A 35 -6.52 -7.14 -9.42
CA SER A 35 -6.48 -7.48 -10.82
C SER A 35 -5.39 -8.46 -11.19
N ARG A 36 -4.82 -9.19 -10.24
CA ARG A 36 -3.77 -10.06 -10.53
C ARG A 36 -4.24 -11.44 -10.59
N GLY A 37 -3.90 -12.21 -11.42
CA GLY A 37 -4.14 -13.61 -11.53
C GLY A 37 -5.41 -14.13 -10.94
N TRP A 38 -5.73 -13.87 -9.76
CA TRP A 38 -6.98 -14.24 -9.18
C TRP A 38 -7.56 -13.03 -8.50
N GLN A 39 -8.83 -13.05 -8.24
CA GLN A 39 -9.51 -11.88 -7.74
C GLN A 39 -9.79 -12.04 -6.27
N VAL A 40 -9.38 -11.05 -5.53
CA VAL A 40 -9.72 -10.95 -4.13
C VAL A 40 -10.54 -9.70 -3.99
N GLU A 41 -11.75 -9.85 -3.47
CA GLU A 41 -12.65 -8.74 -3.37
C GLU A 41 -12.73 -8.31 -1.92
N GLU A 42 -12.49 -7.05 -1.65
CA GLU A 42 -12.60 -6.50 -0.32
C GLU A 42 -13.57 -5.34 -0.34
N ILE A 43 -14.33 -5.20 0.71
CA ILE A 43 -15.26 -4.11 0.85
C ILE A 43 -14.73 -3.17 1.91
N VAL A 44 -14.58 -1.90 1.54
CA VAL A 44 -14.04 -0.89 2.43
C VAL A 44 -15.11 0.17 2.61
N THR A 45 -15.42 0.52 3.85
CA THR A 45 -16.40 1.53 4.12
C THR A 45 -15.82 2.92 3.84
N ARG A 46 -16.71 3.88 3.65
CA ARG A 46 -16.27 5.26 3.46
C ARG A 46 -15.50 5.76 4.66
N GLN A 47 -15.94 5.35 5.86
CA GLN A 47 -15.25 5.75 7.07
C GLN A 47 -13.83 5.20 7.10
N ALA A 48 -13.64 3.94 6.73
CA ALA A 48 -12.31 3.35 6.72
C ALA A 48 -11.42 4.05 5.71
N LEU A 49 -11.98 4.42 4.56
CA LEU A 49 -11.22 5.14 3.54
C LEU A 49 -10.81 6.51 4.06
N ALA A 50 -11.72 7.20 4.75
CA ALA A 50 -11.40 8.51 5.30
C ALA A 50 -10.30 8.41 6.33
N GLU A 51 -10.30 7.34 7.13
CA GLU A 51 -9.24 7.13 8.11
C GLU A 51 -7.89 6.93 7.45
N LEU A 52 -7.88 6.18 6.35
CA LEU A 52 -6.63 5.98 5.63
C LEU A 52 -6.11 7.28 5.04
N GLU A 53 -7.02 8.10 4.52
CA GLU A 53 -6.62 9.40 3.99
C GLU A 53 -6.06 10.31 5.09
N GLU A 54 -6.67 10.23 6.28
CA GLU A 54 -6.17 11.00 7.41
C GLU A 54 -4.79 10.53 7.83
N ARG A 55 -4.58 9.22 7.86
CA ARG A 55 -3.29 8.67 8.20
C ARG A 55 -2.24 9.05 7.17
N ALA A 56 -2.63 9.12 5.90
CA ALA A 56 -1.70 9.53 4.86
C ALA A 56 -1.27 10.98 5.06
N ARG A 57 -2.22 11.86 5.40
CA ARG A 57 -1.89 13.26 5.65
C ARG A 57 -0.96 13.40 6.84
N ASP A 58 -1.24 12.66 7.92
CA ASP A 58 -0.40 12.69 9.09
C ASP A 58 1.00 12.15 8.79
N ALA A 59 1.06 11.06 8.05
CA ALA A 59 2.35 10.46 7.68
C ALA A 59 3.16 11.42 6.82
N ARG A 60 2.48 12.15 5.92
CA ARG A 60 3.17 13.12 5.08
C ARG A 60 3.80 14.21 5.92
N GLN A 61 3.06 14.72 6.91
CA GLN A 61 3.60 15.76 7.76
C GLN A 61 4.78 15.26 8.58
N ARG A 62 4.69 14.04 9.10
CA ARG A 62 5.80 13.47 9.84
C ARG A 62 7.02 13.24 8.95
N ALA A 63 6.79 12.87 7.70
CA ALA A 63 7.89 12.69 6.77
C ALA A 63 8.54 14.03 6.42
N LEU A 64 7.74 15.07 6.25
CA LEU A 64 8.28 16.40 5.99
C LEU A 64 9.09 16.90 7.18
N ALA A 65 8.72 16.49 8.39
CA ALA A 65 9.45 16.86 9.59
C ALA A 65 10.67 15.98 9.83
N GLY A 66 10.89 14.97 9.01
CA GLY A 66 12.04 14.07 9.17
C GLY A 66 11.84 13.02 10.23
N VAL A 67 10.63 12.84 10.74
CA VAL A 67 10.36 11.86 11.80
C VAL A 67 10.05 10.50 11.22
N ALA A 68 9.35 10.45 10.10
CA ALA A 68 8.96 9.22 9.46
C ALA A 68 9.48 9.20 8.03
N SER A 69 9.46 8.02 7.41
CA SER A 69 9.91 7.91 6.04
C SER A 69 8.75 8.14 5.09
N PRO A 70 9.04 8.51 3.84
CA PRO A 70 7.97 8.62 2.84
C PRO A 70 7.25 7.31 2.58
N LEU A 71 7.87 6.20 2.93
CA LEU A 71 7.27 4.89 2.72
C LEU A 71 5.92 4.76 3.42
N GLU A 72 5.82 5.29 4.63
CA GLU A 72 4.57 5.21 5.38
C GLU A 72 3.47 5.99 4.67
N TYR A 73 3.80 7.16 4.16
CA TYR A 73 2.83 7.97 3.41
C TYR A 73 2.32 7.20 2.20
N HIS A 74 3.23 6.63 1.43
CA HIS A 74 2.83 5.89 0.22
C HIS A 74 2.05 4.64 0.55
N MET A 75 2.37 4.01 1.68
CA MET A 75 1.63 2.84 2.13
C MET A 75 0.15 3.20 2.35
N TYR A 76 -0.11 4.28 3.07
CA TYR A 76 -1.49 4.68 3.31
C TYR A 76 -2.16 5.18 2.04
N ARG A 77 -1.41 5.82 1.15
CA ARG A 77 -1.97 6.26 -0.12
C ARG A 77 -2.38 5.06 -0.98
N ALA A 78 -1.69 3.94 -0.83
CA ALA A 78 -2.04 2.72 -1.54
C ALA A 78 -3.12 1.93 -0.79
N ARG A 79 -3.65 2.47 0.29
CA ARG A 79 -4.67 1.84 1.11
C ARG A 79 -4.22 0.52 1.68
N MET A 80 -2.98 0.51 2.14
CA MET A 80 -2.37 -0.65 2.76
C MET A 80 -1.99 -0.35 4.19
N ASP A 81 -1.86 -1.40 4.98
CA ASP A 81 -1.26 -1.30 6.31
C ASP A 81 0.01 -2.13 6.28
N VAL A 82 0.67 -2.22 7.43
CA VAL A 82 1.95 -2.93 7.50
C VAL A 82 1.82 -4.39 7.08
N PRO A 83 0.84 -5.16 7.57
CA PRO A 83 0.73 -6.55 7.12
C PRO A 83 0.53 -6.67 5.61
N MET A 84 -0.27 -5.80 5.03
CA MET A 84 -0.52 -5.87 3.60
C MET A 84 0.72 -5.52 2.80
N LEU A 85 1.43 -4.48 3.23
CA LEU A 85 2.65 -4.09 2.52
C LEU A 85 3.72 -5.17 2.65
N ALA A 86 3.82 -5.78 3.84
CA ALA A 86 4.78 -6.84 4.05
C ALA A 86 4.51 -8.00 3.11
N GLU A 87 3.25 -8.37 2.96
CA GLU A 87 2.91 -9.46 2.07
C GLU A 87 3.18 -9.09 0.62
N ALA A 88 2.81 -7.88 0.22
CA ALA A 88 3.00 -7.46 -1.16
C ALA A 88 4.47 -7.35 -1.53
N ALA A 89 5.30 -6.93 -0.58
CA ALA A 89 6.73 -6.77 -0.83
C ALA A 89 7.52 -8.02 -0.53
N GLY A 90 6.91 -9.04 0.07
CA GLY A 90 7.61 -10.26 0.40
C GLY A 90 8.58 -10.11 1.54
N LEU A 91 8.23 -9.29 2.53
CA LEU A 91 9.10 -9.01 3.66
C LEU A 91 8.37 -9.34 4.96
N TRP A 92 9.15 -9.52 6.03
CA TRP A 92 8.57 -9.70 7.35
C TRP A 92 7.97 -8.39 7.84
N ARG A 93 6.90 -8.47 8.63
CA ARG A 93 6.25 -7.28 9.15
C ARG A 93 7.20 -6.43 9.98
N TRP A 94 8.05 -7.07 10.79
CA TRP A 94 8.96 -6.31 11.64
C TRP A 94 9.97 -5.53 10.79
N ARG A 95 10.34 -6.07 9.64
CA ARG A 95 11.23 -5.36 8.74
C ARG A 95 10.56 -4.14 8.14
N VAL A 96 9.30 -4.30 7.74
CA VAL A 96 8.56 -3.18 7.18
C VAL A 96 8.43 -2.07 8.23
N ARG A 97 8.07 -2.43 9.47
CA ARG A 97 7.96 -1.43 10.52
C ARG A 97 9.26 -0.69 10.73
N ARG A 98 10.37 -1.40 10.66
CA ARG A 98 11.68 -0.78 10.80
C ARG A 98 11.94 0.19 9.66
N HIS A 99 11.55 -0.19 8.43
CA HIS A 99 11.79 0.64 7.26
C HIS A 99 10.90 1.89 7.24
N LEU A 100 9.88 1.93 8.07
CA LEU A 100 9.06 3.14 8.17
C LEU A 100 9.78 4.26 8.91
N ARG A 101 10.89 3.97 9.54
CA ARG A 101 11.67 5.01 10.21
C ARG A 101 12.49 5.79 9.19
N ALA A 102 12.50 7.10 9.35
CA ALA A 102 13.17 7.96 8.36
C ALA A 102 14.62 7.59 8.16
N GLN A 103 15.33 7.35 9.26
CA GLN A 103 16.77 7.09 9.17
C GLN A 103 17.06 5.74 8.54
N VAL A 104 16.22 4.75 8.80
CA VAL A 104 16.41 3.44 8.21
C VAL A 104 16.09 3.48 6.73
N PHE A 105 14.99 4.15 6.37
CA PHE A 105 14.60 4.23 4.98
C PHE A 105 15.66 4.92 4.14
N ALA A 106 16.27 5.96 4.69
CA ALA A 106 17.28 6.71 3.95
C ALA A 106 18.47 5.84 3.57
N ARG A 107 18.70 4.76 4.31
CA ARG A 107 19.83 3.88 4.07
C ARG A 107 19.45 2.60 3.35
N LEU A 108 18.20 2.46 2.93
CA LEU A 108 17.79 1.25 2.26
C LEU A 108 18.50 1.07 0.93
N PRO A 109 18.91 -0.15 0.61
CA PRO A 109 19.47 -0.42 -0.71
C PRO A 109 18.42 -0.15 -1.79
N LEU A 110 18.91 0.21 -2.96
CA LEU A 110 18.02 0.51 -4.07
C LEU A 110 17.13 -0.69 -4.41
N ALA A 111 17.66 -1.90 -4.26
CA ALA A 111 16.86 -3.09 -4.54
C ALA A 111 15.62 -3.18 -3.66
N LEU A 112 15.75 -2.82 -2.38
CA LEU A 112 14.60 -2.83 -1.48
C LEU A 112 13.65 -1.69 -1.79
N LYS A 113 14.17 -0.53 -2.16
CA LYS A 113 13.30 0.58 -2.53
C LYS A 113 12.50 0.23 -3.78
N ARG A 114 13.12 -0.44 -4.74
CA ARG A 114 12.39 -0.89 -5.91
C ARG A 114 11.33 -1.91 -5.57
N ARG A 115 11.62 -2.78 -4.63
CA ARG A 115 10.66 -3.78 -4.20
C ARG A 115 9.43 -3.13 -3.59
N TYR A 116 9.64 -2.11 -2.76
CA TYR A 116 8.54 -1.38 -2.19
C TYR A 116 7.76 -0.61 -3.26
N ALA A 117 8.46 0.01 -4.18
CA ALA A 117 7.80 0.77 -5.24
C ALA A 117 6.91 -0.14 -6.07
N GLU A 118 7.42 -1.33 -6.39
CA GLU A 118 6.64 -2.28 -7.15
C GLU A 118 5.42 -2.75 -6.37
N ALA A 119 5.59 -3.02 -5.07
CA ALA A 119 4.48 -3.45 -4.24
C ALA A 119 3.41 -2.37 -4.14
N LEU A 120 3.83 -1.10 -4.18
CA LEU A 120 2.90 0.02 -4.07
C LEU A 120 2.38 0.49 -5.41
N GLY A 121 2.93 0.01 -6.50
CA GLY A 121 2.47 0.39 -7.82
C GLY A 121 2.91 1.77 -8.26
N ILE A 122 4.03 2.24 -7.78
CA ILE A 122 4.55 3.56 -8.12
C ILE A 122 5.96 3.43 -8.67
N ALA A 123 6.43 4.48 -9.33
CA ALA A 123 7.79 4.50 -9.82
C ALA A 123 8.76 4.58 -8.64
N PRO A 124 9.94 3.96 -8.75
CA PRO A 124 10.91 4.05 -7.63
C PRO A 124 11.27 5.47 -7.26
N GLN A 125 11.31 6.37 -8.23
CA GLN A 125 11.62 7.75 -7.94
C GLN A 125 10.52 8.42 -7.11
N ALA A 126 9.27 8.00 -7.33
CA ALA A 126 8.15 8.58 -6.60
C ALA A 126 8.15 8.16 -5.14
N LEU A 127 8.82 7.07 -4.81
CA LEU A 127 8.80 6.55 -3.46
C LEU A 127 9.39 7.56 -2.47
N GLU A 128 10.36 8.35 -2.91
CA GLU A 128 11.01 9.29 -2.03
C GLU A 128 10.36 10.66 -2.03
N ARG A 129 9.28 10.82 -2.77
CA ARG A 129 8.55 12.07 -2.83
C ARG A 129 7.27 11.97 -2.03
N LEU A 130 6.74 13.12 -1.65
CA LEU A 130 5.54 13.17 -0.83
C LEU A 130 4.39 13.83 -1.56
N GLU A 131 4.32 13.61 -2.84
CA GLU A 131 3.26 14.22 -3.64
C GLU A 131 2.06 13.34 -3.79
#